data_1cf1aa368b6bde5b7fc0b8da8f591bfc
#
_entry.id   1cf1aa368b6bde5b7fc0b8da8f591bfc
#
_cell.length_a   1.000
_cell.length_b   1.000
_cell.length_c   1.000
_cell.angle_alpha   90.00
_cell.angle_beta   90.00
_cell.angle_gamma   90.00
#
_symmetry.space_group_name_H-M   'P 1'
#
loop_
_entity.id
_entity.type
_entity.pdbx_description
1 polymer ?
#
loop_
_entity_poly.entity_id
_entity_poly.type
_entity_poly.pdbx_seq_one_letter_code
_entity_poly.pdbx_strand_id
1 'polypeptide(L)'
;MRKGSKKLKELNVEINQASRRKCRKINIFFLAILIGVIIIFIEYIVLTNRDMKATDKISKKTILYLEKNINNYENTVLNDRTNSLIVIQEKNTELNNALLRDGEFGIGELEDYIDDQHITGAMVIDNSLNVVMETNTDNKGYEYWYNLIHSEMVSDILKYHQKSYMTRIKRDGESYDFVACYCESSNGLVVIYNACDLAKTDNGYSLDSLFADCIIKMNGIIVVTDEDNIVASNSKRLRGLKTEMCYKIFNIDNLIELDKMIKLNTENKTWYGRGSEINGYRVFAFFNEKKVFETRRIVIFYSLVIFLLIFYHND
;
A
#
# COMPACT_ATOMS: atom_id res chain seq x y z
N MET A 1 -87.57 -1.50 -48.75
CA MET A 1 -86.11 -1.66 -48.89
C MET A 1 -85.22 -0.49 -48.27
N ARG A 2 -85.71 0.66 -47.96
CA ARG A 2 -84.89 1.79 -47.42
C ARG A 2 -84.42 1.70 -45.94
N LYS A 3 -85.12 0.95 -45.04
CA LYS A 3 -84.78 0.85 -43.64
C LYS A 3 -83.53 -0.04 -43.32
N GLY A 4 -83.23 -1.05 -44.16
CA GLY A 4 -82.08 -1.92 -43.96
C GLY A 4 -80.72 -1.23 -44.27
N SER A 5 -80.72 -0.37 -45.32
CA SER A 5 -79.51 0.35 -45.74
C SER A 5 -79.05 1.39 -44.71
N LYS A 6 -79.96 1.99 -43.94
CA LYS A 6 -79.63 2.99 -42.87
C LYS A 6 -78.98 2.31 -41.67
N LYS A 7 -79.56 1.17 -41.27
CA LYS A 7 -79.05 0.38 -40.16
C LYS A 7 -77.69 -0.22 -40.41
N LEU A 8 -77.36 -0.61 -41.69
CA LEU A 8 -76.04 -1.08 -42.10
C LEU A 8 -74.98 0.05 -42.10
N LYS A 9 -75.38 1.28 -42.47
CA LYS A 9 -74.49 2.46 -42.39
C LYS A 9 -74.18 2.85 -40.93
N GLU A 10 -75.16 2.84 -40.05
CA GLU A 10 -75.00 3.13 -38.63
C GLU A 10 -74.07 2.10 -37.97
N LEU A 11 -74.27 0.77 -38.25
CA LEU A 11 -73.42 -0.29 -37.74
C LEU A 11 -71.97 -0.18 -38.23
N ASN A 12 -71.74 0.18 -39.49
CA ASN A 12 -70.38 0.38 -40.00
C ASN A 12 -69.70 1.63 -39.39
N VAL A 13 -70.44 2.69 -39.06
CA VAL A 13 -69.92 3.85 -38.35
C VAL A 13 -69.51 3.49 -36.92
N GLU A 14 -70.35 2.70 -36.21
CA GLU A 14 -70.01 2.24 -34.84
C GLU A 14 -68.82 1.30 -34.80
N ILE A 15 -68.70 0.36 -35.79
CA ILE A 15 -67.53 -0.55 -35.89
C ILE A 15 -66.27 0.26 -36.18
N ASN A 16 -66.33 1.24 -37.08
CA ASN A 16 -65.20 2.09 -37.40
C ASN A 16 -64.80 2.99 -36.22
N GLN A 17 -65.77 3.50 -35.44
CA GLN A 17 -65.49 4.28 -34.24
C GLN A 17 -64.86 3.40 -33.14
N ALA A 18 -65.40 2.18 -32.92
CA ALA A 18 -64.84 1.21 -31.97
C ALA A 18 -63.39 0.78 -32.34
N SER A 19 -63.14 0.53 -33.63
CA SER A 19 -61.81 0.23 -34.14
C SER A 19 -60.84 1.38 -33.97
N ARG A 20 -61.24 2.62 -34.25
CA ARG A 20 -60.39 3.82 -34.02
C ARG A 20 -60.11 4.06 -32.54
N ARG A 21 -61.08 3.84 -31.66
CA ARG A 21 -60.86 3.93 -30.19
C ARG A 21 -59.89 2.87 -29.73
N LYS A 22 -59.95 1.64 -30.23
CA LYS A 22 -59.03 0.54 -29.92
C LYS A 22 -57.59 0.83 -30.41
N CYS A 23 -57.46 1.30 -31.65
CA CYS A 23 -56.14 1.72 -32.17
C CYS A 23 -55.56 2.91 -31.39
N ARG A 24 -56.37 3.86 -30.96
CA ARG A 24 -55.91 5.01 -30.16
C ARG A 24 -55.43 4.55 -28.75
N LYS A 25 -56.14 3.63 -28.11
CA LYS A 25 -55.71 3.05 -26.83
C LYS A 25 -54.39 2.30 -26.95
N ILE A 26 -54.21 1.49 -28.00
CA ILE A 26 -52.99 0.74 -28.32
C ILE A 26 -51.83 1.70 -28.53
N ASN A 27 -52.01 2.80 -29.30
CA ASN A 27 -50.95 3.81 -29.51
C ASN A 27 -50.55 4.55 -28.24
N ILE A 28 -51.51 4.89 -27.37
CA ILE A 28 -51.24 5.51 -26.05
C ILE A 28 -50.45 4.54 -25.18
N PHE A 29 -50.79 3.27 -25.18
CA PHE A 29 -50.06 2.24 -24.42
C PHE A 29 -48.60 2.10 -24.90
N PHE A 30 -48.36 2.00 -26.20
CA PHE A 30 -47.00 1.97 -26.75
C PHE A 30 -46.20 3.24 -26.46
N LEU A 31 -46.84 4.42 -26.49
CA LEU A 31 -46.22 5.67 -26.15
C LEU A 31 -45.80 5.70 -24.68
N ALA A 32 -46.63 5.22 -23.76
CA ALA A 32 -46.34 5.14 -22.35
C ALA A 32 -45.17 4.18 -22.05
N ILE A 33 -45.09 3.02 -22.75
CA ILE A 33 -43.95 2.12 -22.66
C ILE A 33 -42.67 2.82 -23.10
N LEU A 34 -42.71 3.48 -24.25
CA LEU A 34 -41.55 4.18 -24.79
C LEU A 34 -41.01 5.24 -23.84
N ILE A 35 -41.91 6.06 -23.25
CA ILE A 35 -41.56 7.08 -22.26
C ILE A 35 -40.93 6.42 -21.02
N GLY A 36 -41.51 5.33 -20.50
CA GLY A 36 -40.97 4.62 -19.35
C GLY A 36 -39.57 4.06 -19.60
N VAL A 37 -39.32 3.48 -20.77
CA VAL A 37 -37.98 3.00 -21.18
C VAL A 37 -36.99 4.15 -21.25
N ILE A 38 -37.37 5.30 -21.80
CA ILE A 38 -36.52 6.49 -21.88
C ILE A 38 -36.17 6.98 -20.46
N ILE A 39 -37.12 7.04 -19.54
CA ILE A 39 -36.88 7.46 -18.15
C ILE A 39 -35.87 6.52 -17.49
N ILE A 40 -36.07 5.21 -17.55
CA ILE A 40 -35.16 4.21 -16.99
C ILE A 40 -33.76 4.33 -17.60
N PHE A 41 -33.66 4.61 -18.90
CA PHE A 41 -32.38 4.81 -19.57
C PHE A 41 -31.66 6.08 -19.07
N ILE A 42 -32.39 7.18 -18.89
CA ILE A 42 -31.84 8.42 -18.31
C ILE A 42 -31.37 8.17 -16.87
N GLU A 43 -32.18 7.50 -16.04
CA GLU A 43 -31.79 7.13 -14.68
C GLU A 43 -30.51 6.27 -14.67
N TYR A 44 -30.40 5.30 -15.58
CA TYR A 44 -29.19 4.47 -15.73
C TYR A 44 -27.94 5.32 -15.97
N ILE A 45 -27.99 6.28 -16.88
CA ILE A 45 -26.85 7.15 -17.20
C ILE A 45 -26.49 8.04 -16.01
N VAL A 46 -27.49 8.70 -15.41
CA VAL A 46 -27.29 9.63 -14.28
C VAL A 46 -26.69 8.89 -13.07
N LEU A 47 -27.25 7.74 -12.71
CA LEU A 47 -26.78 6.95 -11.59
C LEU A 47 -25.36 6.36 -11.85
N THR A 48 -25.09 5.92 -13.09
CA THR A 48 -23.74 5.46 -13.47
C THR A 48 -22.70 6.56 -13.26
N ASN A 49 -22.98 7.77 -13.76
CA ASN A 49 -22.06 8.91 -13.61
C ASN A 49 -21.88 9.31 -12.13
N ARG A 50 -22.95 9.28 -11.35
CA ARG A 50 -22.89 9.56 -9.91
C ARG A 50 -22.05 8.53 -9.17
N ASP A 51 -22.28 7.23 -9.41
CA ASP A 51 -21.58 6.14 -8.74
C ASP A 51 -20.10 6.12 -9.12
N MET A 52 -19.77 6.43 -10.38
CA MET A 52 -18.38 6.58 -10.83
C MET A 52 -17.67 7.76 -10.14
N LYS A 53 -18.30 8.95 -10.07
CA LYS A 53 -17.74 10.10 -9.34
C LYS A 53 -17.55 9.81 -7.85
N ALA A 54 -18.50 9.10 -7.22
CA ALA A 54 -18.40 8.69 -5.84
C ALA A 54 -17.22 7.72 -5.63
N THR A 55 -17.05 6.74 -6.52
CA THR A 55 -15.95 5.78 -6.48
C THR A 55 -14.60 6.47 -6.68
N ASP A 56 -14.49 7.41 -7.63
CA ASP A 56 -13.26 8.20 -7.82
C ASP A 56 -12.91 8.99 -6.56
N LYS A 57 -13.88 9.62 -5.91
CA LYS A 57 -13.65 10.34 -4.65
C LYS A 57 -13.21 9.41 -3.51
N ILE A 58 -13.79 8.20 -3.43
CA ILE A 58 -13.42 7.21 -2.41
C ILE A 58 -12.01 6.69 -2.70
N SER A 59 -11.67 6.36 -3.95
CA SER A 59 -10.34 5.86 -4.32
C SER A 59 -9.25 6.89 -4.02
N LYS A 60 -9.47 8.18 -4.36
CA LYS A 60 -8.54 9.27 -4.01
C LYS A 60 -8.30 9.37 -2.51
N LYS A 61 -9.38 9.34 -1.72
CA LYS A 61 -9.25 9.38 -0.25
C LYS A 61 -8.53 8.16 0.29
N THR A 62 -8.75 6.99 -0.31
CA THR A 62 -8.04 5.76 0.09
C THR A 62 -6.55 5.88 -0.22
N ILE A 63 -6.17 6.33 -1.41
CA ILE A 63 -4.75 6.55 -1.76
C ILE A 63 -4.10 7.55 -0.81
N LEU A 64 -4.72 8.71 -0.53
CA LEU A 64 -4.20 9.69 0.44
C LEU A 64 -4.06 9.11 1.86
N TYR A 65 -4.97 8.24 2.27
CA TYR A 65 -4.85 7.54 3.54
C TYR A 65 -3.65 6.59 3.55
N LEU A 66 -3.45 5.84 2.46
CA LEU A 66 -2.30 4.94 2.31
C LEU A 66 -0.99 5.71 2.30
N GLU A 67 -0.91 6.80 1.55
CA GLU A 67 0.25 7.71 1.51
C GLU A 67 0.64 8.19 2.91
N LYS A 68 -0.33 8.71 3.66
CA LYS A 68 -0.08 9.18 5.03
C LYS A 68 0.47 8.06 5.93
N ASN A 69 -0.08 6.85 5.83
CA ASN A 69 0.37 5.73 6.68
C ASN A 69 1.73 5.19 6.26
N ILE A 70 2.02 5.12 4.96
CA ILE A 70 3.35 4.73 4.46
C ILE A 70 4.40 5.76 4.91
N ASN A 71 4.14 7.05 4.74
CA ASN A 71 5.05 8.11 5.20
C ASN A 71 5.28 8.05 6.72
N ASN A 72 4.25 7.81 7.51
CA ASN A 72 4.38 7.64 8.96
C ASN A 72 5.22 6.40 9.30
N TYR A 73 4.99 5.28 8.62
CA TYR A 73 5.76 4.06 8.80
C TYR A 73 7.24 4.29 8.50
N GLU A 74 7.57 4.88 7.36
CA GLU A 74 8.96 5.16 6.99
C GLU A 74 9.65 6.12 7.95
N ASN A 75 8.94 7.17 8.39
CA ASN A 75 9.46 8.09 9.40
C ASN A 75 9.74 7.36 10.73
N THR A 76 8.87 6.44 11.15
CA THR A 76 9.10 5.64 12.34
C THR A 76 10.33 4.76 12.19
N VAL A 77 10.44 4.03 11.07
CA VAL A 77 11.61 3.19 10.77
C VAL A 77 12.90 4.01 10.72
N LEU A 78 12.87 5.20 10.13
CA LEU A 78 14.01 6.10 10.07
C LEU A 78 14.41 6.60 11.46
N ASN A 79 13.44 7.00 12.29
CA ASN A 79 13.67 7.43 13.65
C ASN A 79 14.27 6.31 14.51
N ASP A 80 13.73 5.09 14.43
CA ASP A 80 14.24 3.94 15.16
C ASP A 80 15.67 3.61 14.74
N ARG A 81 15.97 3.67 13.44
CA ARG A 81 17.33 3.52 12.91
C ARG A 81 18.28 4.60 13.46
N THR A 82 17.84 5.85 13.44
CA THR A 82 18.65 6.97 13.91
C THR A 82 18.92 6.86 15.42
N ASN A 83 17.90 6.53 16.20
CA ASN A 83 18.04 6.32 17.65
C ASN A 83 19.00 5.18 17.96
N SER A 84 18.90 4.05 17.24
CA SER A 84 19.81 2.92 17.42
C SER A 84 21.28 3.31 17.15
N LEU A 85 21.53 4.04 16.07
CA LEU A 85 22.89 4.55 15.74
C LEU A 85 23.41 5.52 16.79
N ILE A 86 22.56 6.40 17.34
CA ILE A 86 22.94 7.32 18.41
C ILE A 86 23.35 6.54 19.67
N VAL A 87 22.54 5.55 20.07
CA VAL A 87 22.83 4.71 21.25
C VAL A 87 24.18 4.00 21.09
N ILE A 88 24.49 3.45 19.92
CA ILE A 88 25.77 2.78 19.67
C ILE A 88 26.92 3.78 19.65
N GLN A 89 26.70 5.00 19.15
CA GLN A 89 27.70 6.06 19.22
C GLN A 89 28.01 6.48 20.65
N GLU A 90 26.99 6.58 21.51
CA GLU A 90 27.18 6.85 22.94
C GLU A 90 28.03 5.76 23.60
N LYS A 91 27.70 4.49 23.36
CA LYS A 91 28.50 3.35 23.84
C LYS A 91 29.93 3.35 23.30
N ASN A 92 30.13 3.70 22.02
CA ASN A 92 31.47 3.85 21.44
C ASN A 92 32.27 4.93 22.17
N THR A 93 31.62 6.05 22.50
CA THR A 93 32.25 7.15 23.27
C THR A 93 32.57 6.71 24.69
N GLU A 94 31.69 5.95 25.36
CA GLU A 94 31.95 5.42 26.71
C GLU A 94 33.12 4.45 26.71
N LEU A 95 33.20 3.53 25.76
CA LEU A 95 34.33 2.60 25.61
C LEU A 95 35.63 3.37 25.36
N ASN A 96 35.63 4.35 24.47
CA ASN A 96 36.81 5.19 24.21
C ASN A 96 37.29 5.92 25.48
N ASN A 97 36.37 6.43 26.29
CA ASN A 97 36.69 7.05 27.58
C ASN A 97 37.21 6.03 28.59
N ALA A 98 36.72 4.81 28.61
CA ALA A 98 37.22 3.74 29.48
C ALA A 98 38.67 3.36 29.09
N LEU A 99 38.95 3.19 27.81
CA LEU A 99 40.30 2.95 27.26
C LEU A 99 41.32 4.06 27.63
N LEU A 100 40.87 5.30 27.83
CA LEU A 100 41.74 6.42 28.25
C LEU A 100 42.02 6.45 29.76
N ARG A 101 41.06 5.98 30.57
CA ARG A 101 41.14 6.07 32.04
C ARG A 101 41.96 4.96 32.66
N ASP A 102 41.77 3.73 32.14
CA ASP A 102 42.34 2.53 32.73
C ASP A 102 43.58 2.12 31.90
N GLY A 103 44.77 2.45 32.37
CA GLY A 103 46.04 2.15 31.70
C GLY A 103 46.33 0.65 31.54
N GLU A 104 45.49 -0.25 32.07
CA GLU A 104 45.57 -1.70 31.97
C GLU A 104 44.33 -2.32 31.30
N PHE A 105 43.56 -1.54 30.51
CA PHE A 105 42.39 -2.03 29.80
C PHE A 105 42.83 -3.10 28.77
N GLY A 106 42.41 -4.34 29.02
CA GLY A 106 42.77 -5.52 28.19
C GLY A 106 41.55 -6.13 27.51
N ILE A 107 41.77 -7.31 26.94
CA ILE A 107 40.73 -8.03 26.20
C ILE A 107 39.58 -8.49 27.10
N GLY A 108 39.88 -8.86 28.36
CA GLY A 108 38.86 -9.26 29.34
C GLY A 108 37.88 -8.16 29.66
N GLU A 109 38.39 -6.96 29.89
CA GLU A 109 37.58 -5.77 30.16
C GLU A 109 36.74 -5.38 28.91
N LEU A 110 37.24 -5.65 27.69
CA LEU A 110 36.50 -5.45 26.46
C LEU A 110 35.37 -6.48 26.32
N GLU A 111 35.61 -7.75 26.68
CA GLU A 111 34.59 -8.79 26.69
C GLU A 111 33.49 -8.48 27.71
N ASP A 112 33.84 -8.10 28.93
CA ASP A 112 32.89 -7.72 29.96
C ASP A 112 32.07 -6.49 29.51
N TYR A 113 32.71 -5.52 28.85
CA TYR A 113 32.02 -4.34 28.34
C TYR A 113 30.96 -4.69 27.27
N ILE A 114 31.27 -5.53 26.28
CA ILE A 114 30.28 -5.89 25.24
C ILE A 114 29.11 -6.69 25.80
N ASP A 115 29.38 -7.57 26.77
CA ASP A 115 28.36 -8.36 27.43
C ASP A 115 27.41 -7.47 28.27
N ASP A 116 27.95 -6.59 29.09
CA ASP A 116 27.18 -5.67 29.94
C ASP A 116 26.37 -4.68 29.10
N GLN A 117 26.93 -4.21 28.01
CA GLN A 117 26.28 -3.26 27.12
C GLN A 117 25.38 -3.92 26.04
N HIS A 118 25.35 -5.26 26.00
CA HIS A 118 24.61 -6.01 24.99
C HIS A 118 24.96 -5.56 23.55
N ILE A 119 26.25 -5.49 23.25
CA ILE A 119 26.81 -5.15 21.94
C ILE A 119 27.28 -6.43 21.27
N THR A 120 27.15 -6.51 19.94
CA THR A 120 27.57 -7.71 19.19
C THR A 120 29.07 -7.83 19.08
N GLY A 121 29.80 -6.72 18.91
CA GLY A 121 31.24 -6.75 18.88
C GLY A 121 31.89 -5.37 18.94
N ALA A 122 33.13 -5.36 19.38
CA ALA A 122 33.98 -4.19 19.47
C ALA A 122 35.42 -4.49 19.05
N MET A 123 36.11 -3.50 18.51
CA MET A 123 37.51 -3.59 18.07
C MET A 123 38.25 -2.30 18.44
N VAL A 124 39.49 -2.46 18.88
CA VAL A 124 40.47 -1.38 19.00
C VAL A 124 41.53 -1.59 17.95
N ILE A 125 41.80 -0.57 17.17
CA ILE A 125 42.61 -0.62 15.95
C ILE A 125 43.70 0.45 16.06
N ASP A 126 44.93 0.15 15.64
CA ASP A 126 46.03 1.11 15.63
C ASP A 126 45.97 2.08 14.41
N ASN A 127 46.92 3.02 14.36
CA ASN A 127 47.00 4.00 13.27
C ASN A 127 47.38 3.42 11.91
N SER A 128 47.83 2.18 11.88
CA SER A 128 48.11 1.42 10.67
C SER A 128 46.94 0.54 10.22
N LEU A 129 45.81 0.67 10.91
CA LEU A 129 44.59 -0.11 10.73
C LEU A 129 44.77 -1.60 11.08
N ASN A 130 45.73 -1.97 11.94
CA ASN A 130 45.83 -3.30 12.47
C ASN A 130 45.04 -3.44 13.78
N VAL A 131 44.46 -4.61 14.01
CA VAL A 131 43.73 -4.92 15.23
C VAL A 131 44.70 -5.02 16.43
N VAL A 132 44.43 -4.25 17.46
CA VAL A 132 45.06 -4.33 18.78
C VAL A 132 44.28 -5.26 19.71
N MET A 133 42.97 -5.09 19.77
CA MET A 133 42.05 -5.94 20.52
C MET A 133 40.76 -6.09 19.74
N GLU A 134 40.15 -7.26 19.81
CA GLU A 134 38.79 -7.48 19.30
C GLU A 134 38.05 -8.52 20.16
N THR A 135 36.76 -8.35 20.21
CA THR A 135 35.84 -9.33 20.79
C THR A 135 34.48 -9.24 20.11
N ASN A 136 33.80 -10.37 19.99
CA ASN A 136 32.48 -10.43 19.37
C ASN A 136 31.70 -11.67 19.82
N THR A 137 30.38 -11.58 19.74
CA THR A 137 29.45 -12.67 20.09
C THR A 137 28.93 -13.44 18.87
N ASP A 138 29.18 -12.96 17.67
CA ASP A 138 28.63 -13.51 16.42
C ASP A 138 29.68 -14.10 15.46
N ASN A 139 30.94 -14.22 15.93
CA ASN A 139 32.09 -14.69 15.15
C ASN A 139 32.38 -13.84 13.89
N LYS A 140 31.98 -12.58 13.87
CA LYS A 140 32.21 -11.64 12.75
C LYS A 140 33.20 -10.54 13.17
N GLY A 141 34.46 -10.95 13.33
CA GLY A 141 35.53 -10.03 13.73
C GLY A 141 36.05 -9.13 12.60
N TYR A 142 37.29 -8.68 12.79
CA TYR A 142 37.96 -7.71 11.90
C TYR A 142 37.94 -8.09 10.41
N GLU A 143 38.18 -9.35 10.06
CA GLU A 143 38.20 -9.79 8.66
C GLU A 143 36.85 -9.56 7.97
N TYR A 144 35.75 -9.70 8.71
CA TYR A 144 34.42 -9.40 8.18
C TYR A 144 34.22 -7.93 7.88
N TRP A 145 34.79 -7.04 8.68
CA TRP A 145 34.69 -5.59 8.56
C TRP A 145 35.83 -4.94 7.79
N TYR A 146 36.84 -5.70 7.35
CA TYR A 146 38.06 -5.22 6.74
C TYR A 146 37.83 -4.12 5.68
N ASN A 147 37.01 -4.40 4.67
CA ASN A 147 36.75 -3.46 3.58
C ASN A 147 36.12 -2.13 4.05
N LEU A 148 35.31 -2.19 5.10
CA LEU A 148 34.68 -0.97 5.67
C LEU A 148 35.67 -0.16 6.49
N ILE A 149 36.47 -0.84 7.32
CA ILE A 149 37.52 -0.20 8.14
C ILE A 149 38.54 0.49 7.24
N HIS A 150 38.91 -0.12 6.10
CA HIS A 150 39.86 0.44 5.13
C HIS A 150 39.18 1.39 4.13
N SER A 151 37.91 1.68 4.24
CA SER A 151 37.24 2.67 3.39
C SER A 151 37.78 4.09 3.68
N GLU A 152 37.75 4.95 2.68
CA GLU A 152 38.14 6.36 2.81
C GLU A 152 37.37 7.05 3.94
N MET A 153 36.08 6.73 4.12
CA MET A 153 35.23 7.34 5.13
C MET A 153 35.69 7.04 6.57
N VAL A 154 36.11 5.78 6.83
CA VAL A 154 36.59 5.37 8.16
C VAL A 154 38.04 5.77 8.34
N SER A 155 38.91 5.61 7.35
CA SER A 155 40.32 5.98 7.42
C SER A 155 40.54 7.49 7.57
N ASP A 156 39.63 8.33 7.09
CA ASP A 156 39.66 9.78 7.28
C ASP A 156 39.57 10.20 8.76
N ILE A 157 39.03 9.35 9.63
CA ILE A 157 38.97 9.60 11.09
C ILE A 157 40.38 9.75 11.66
N LEU A 158 41.38 8.99 11.15
CA LEU A 158 42.77 9.09 11.56
C LEU A 158 43.41 10.45 11.25
N LYS A 159 42.90 11.16 10.24
CA LYS A 159 43.35 12.52 9.88
C LYS A 159 42.54 13.61 10.60
N TYR A 160 41.29 13.32 10.89
CA TYR A 160 40.32 14.27 11.43
C TYR A 160 39.67 13.69 12.70
N HIS A 161 40.37 13.71 13.81
CA HIS A 161 40.05 13.04 15.07
C HIS A 161 38.68 13.42 15.66
N GLN A 162 38.12 14.56 15.28
CA GLN A 162 36.75 14.99 15.70
C GLN A 162 35.64 14.35 14.88
N LYS A 163 35.97 13.60 13.80
CA LYS A 163 34.97 12.88 13.00
C LYS A 163 34.64 11.55 13.65
N SER A 164 33.42 11.13 13.45
CA SER A 164 32.97 9.75 13.64
C SER A 164 32.26 9.27 12.40
N TYR A 165 32.32 7.99 12.14
CA TYR A 165 31.56 7.37 11.09
C TYR A 165 30.53 6.45 11.69
N MET A 166 29.25 6.61 11.31
CA MET A 166 28.16 5.77 11.76
C MET A 166 27.26 5.41 10.60
N THR A 167 26.87 4.16 10.51
CA THR A 167 26.00 3.68 9.42
C THR A 167 25.30 2.39 9.78
N ARG A 168 24.14 2.14 9.19
CA ARG A 168 23.51 0.82 9.16
C ARG A 168 23.84 0.15 7.84
N ILE A 169 24.38 -1.06 7.92
CA ILE A 169 24.81 -1.86 6.78
C ILE A 169 23.99 -3.14 6.77
N LYS A 170 23.53 -3.53 5.58
CA LYS A 170 22.94 -4.85 5.34
C LYS A 170 24.01 -5.74 4.67
N ARG A 171 24.34 -6.85 5.31
CA ARG A 171 25.33 -7.80 4.81
C ARG A 171 24.93 -9.22 5.16
N ASP A 172 25.01 -10.15 4.21
CA ASP A 172 24.64 -11.57 4.37
C ASP A 172 23.22 -11.81 4.90
N GLY A 173 22.28 -10.90 4.55
CA GLY A 173 20.89 -10.97 4.99
C GLY A 173 20.63 -10.36 6.37
N GLU A 174 21.66 -10.00 7.12
CA GLU A 174 21.58 -9.35 8.42
C GLU A 174 21.86 -7.85 8.31
N SER A 175 21.36 -7.09 9.27
CA SER A 175 21.61 -5.64 9.37
C SER A 175 22.43 -5.37 10.61
N TYR A 176 23.40 -4.47 10.46
CA TYR A 176 24.30 -4.06 11.52
C TYR A 176 24.35 -2.55 11.62
N ASP A 177 24.30 -2.03 12.84
CA ASP A 177 24.70 -0.66 13.13
C ASP A 177 26.19 -0.68 13.42
N PHE A 178 26.96 0.15 12.73
CA PHE A 178 28.39 0.23 12.80
C PHE A 178 28.81 1.66 13.13
N VAL A 179 29.68 1.83 14.11
CA VAL A 179 30.24 3.11 14.53
C VAL A 179 31.75 2.99 14.69
N ALA A 180 32.48 3.97 14.15
CA ALA A 180 33.91 4.12 14.33
C ALA A 180 34.24 5.55 14.77
N CYS A 181 35.11 5.71 15.74
CA CYS A 181 35.67 7.01 16.16
C CYS A 181 37.15 6.90 16.46
N TYR A 182 37.83 8.05 16.55
CA TYR A 182 39.22 8.12 16.92
C TYR A 182 39.43 7.67 18.37
N CYS A 183 40.47 6.90 18.60
CA CYS A 183 40.89 6.37 19.89
C CYS A 183 42.28 6.92 20.28
N GLU A 184 42.35 7.75 21.27
CA GLU A 184 43.61 8.33 21.71
C GLU A 184 44.56 7.29 22.32
N SER A 185 44.04 6.29 23.04
CA SER A 185 44.87 5.29 23.73
C SER A 185 45.66 4.40 22.75
N SER A 186 45.06 4.04 21.62
CA SER A 186 45.72 3.25 20.55
C SER A 186 46.33 4.14 19.45
N ASN A 187 46.12 5.47 19.51
CA ASN A 187 46.39 6.40 18.42
C ASN A 187 45.77 5.91 17.11
N GLY A 188 44.57 5.34 17.16
CA GLY A 188 43.92 4.66 16.06
C GLY A 188 42.41 4.83 16.09
N LEU A 189 41.65 3.72 16.01
CA LEU A 189 40.20 3.71 15.97
C LEU A 189 39.63 2.82 17.07
N VAL A 190 38.50 3.20 17.65
CA VAL A 190 37.60 2.28 18.33
C VAL A 190 36.36 2.08 17.46
N VAL A 191 36.00 0.83 17.27
CA VAL A 191 34.86 0.42 16.44
C VAL A 191 33.93 -0.42 17.28
N ILE A 192 32.66 -0.09 17.22
CA ILE A 192 31.57 -0.92 17.76
C ILE A 192 30.60 -1.24 16.64
N TYR A 193 30.10 -2.45 16.63
CA TYR A 193 28.98 -2.84 15.77
C TYR A 193 27.96 -3.68 16.55
N ASN A 194 26.71 -3.52 16.16
CA ASN A 194 25.61 -4.25 16.78
C ASN A 194 24.67 -4.84 15.73
N ALA A 195 24.38 -6.14 15.85
CA ALA A 195 23.40 -6.78 14.99
C ALA A 195 22.02 -6.18 15.27
N CYS A 196 21.40 -5.65 14.23
CA CYS A 196 20.03 -5.18 14.31
C CYS A 196 19.12 -6.38 14.09
N ASP A 197 18.49 -6.85 15.15
CA ASP A 197 17.42 -7.84 15.03
C ASP A 197 16.21 -7.12 14.39
N LEU A 198 16.13 -7.17 13.06
CA LEU A 198 15.00 -6.63 12.32
C LEU A 198 13.68 -7.25 12.76
N ALA A 199 13.73 -8.46 13.36
CA ALA A 199 12.56 -9.10 13.94
C ALA A 199 12.17 -8.48 15.28
N LYS A 200 13.11 -7.87 16.01
CA LYS A 200 12.83 -7.19 17.31
C LYS A 200 12.42 -5.72 17.16
N THR A 201 12.83 -5.04 16.08
CA THR A 201 12.25 -3.75 15.69
C THR A 201 10.81 -3.94 15.19
N ASP A 202 10.45 -5.18 14.90
CA ASP A 202 9.10 -5.57 14.53
C ASP A 202 8.23 -5.74 15.79
N ASN A 203 8.00 -4.65 16.52
CA ASN A 203 6.94 -4.55 17.54
C ASN A 203 5.54 -4.78 16.91
N GLY A 204 5.43 -5.63 15.89
CA GLY A 204 4.24 -5.84 15.08
C GLY A 204 3.93 -4.67 14.14
N TYR A 205 4.85 -3.69 14.02
CA TYR A 205 4.67 -2.50 13.20
C TYR A 205 5.30 -2.70 11.82
N SER A 206 4.69 -3.56 11.03
CA SER A 206 5.04 -3.76 9.63
C SER A 206 4.01 -3.07 8.72
N LEU A 207 4.39 -2.76 7.48
CA LEU A 207 3.43 -2.27 6.49
C LEU A 207 2.24 -3.22 6.36
N ASP A 208 2.47 -4.53 6.42
CA ASP A 208 1.39 -5.50 6.36
C ASP A 208 0.45 -5.38 7.57
N SER A 209 0.97 -5.23 8.79
CA SER A 209 0.16 -5.08 10.00
C SER A 209 -0.71 -3.82 9.97
N LEU A 210 -0.21 -2.72 9.39
CA LEU A 210 -0.97 -1.47 9.24
C LEU A 210 -2.20 -1.61 8.36
N PHE A 211 -2.13 -2.46 7.34
CA PHE A 211 -3.21 -2.60 6.36
C PHE A 211 -3.99 -3.90 6.46
N ALA A 212 -3.52 -4.84 7.28
CA ALA A 212 -4.09 -6.18 7.44
C ALA A 212 -5.60 -6.18 7.71
N ASP A 213 -6.02 -5.35 8.64
CA ASP A 213 -7.41 -5.24 9.09
C ASP A 213 -8.08 -3.94 8.62
N CYS A 214 -7.49 -3.27 7.64
CA CYS A 214 -8.03 -2.03 7.10
C CYS A 214 -9.32 -2.30 6.32
N ILE A 215 -10.43 -1.78 6.83
CA ILE A 215 -11.73 -1.86 6.16
C ILE A 215 -11.95 -0.57 5.40
N ILE A 216 -11.96 -0.67 4.07
CA ILE A 216 -12.30 0.46 3.21
C ILE A 216 -13.74 0.34 2.69
N LYS A 217 -14.33 1.50 2.37
CA LYS A 217 -15.69 1.57 1.83
C LYS A 217 -15.82 0.67 0.61
N MET A 218 -17.03 0.15 0.38
CA MET A 218 -17.36 -0.71 -0.76
C MET A 218 -16.60 -2.05 -0.77
N ASN A 219 -16.07 -2.49 0.39
CA ASN A 219 -15.23 -3.67 0.53
C ASN A 219 -14.08 -3.67 -0.49
N GLY A 220 -13.42 -2.53 -0.61
CA GLY A 220 -12.30 -2.38 -1.54
C GLY A 220 -11.07 -3.18 -1.09
N ILE A 221 -10.22 -3.48 -2.04
CA ILE A 221 -8.95 -4.17 -1.81
C ILE A 221 -7.83 -3.15 -1.93
N ILE A 222 -6.95 -3.12 -0.91
CA ILE A 222 -5.69 -2.39 -0.93
C ILE A 222 -4.58 -3.35 -1.31
N VAL A 223 -3.67 -2.90 -2.16
CA VAL A 223 -2.44 -3.61 -2.49
C VAL A 223 -1.30 -2.61 -2.46
N VAL A 224 -0.26 -2.91 -1.71
CA VAL A 224 1.01 -2.18 -1.69
C VAL A 224 2.09 -3.13 -2.16
N THR A 225 2.82 -2.76 -3.20
CA THR A 225 3.91 -3.56 -3.76
C THR A 225 5.20 -2.78 -3.73
N ASP A 226 6.30 -3.48 -3.49
CA ASP A 226 7.62 -3.06 -3.90
C ASP A 226 7.92 -3.56 -5.35
N GLU A 227 9.17 -3.58 -5.75
CA GLU A 227 9.56 -4.10 -7.08
C GLU A 227 9.16 -5.56 -7.26
N ASP A 228 9.33 -6.41 -6.26
CA ASP A 228 9.24 -7.86 -6.35
C ASP A 228 7.98 -8.46 -5.72
N ASN A 229 7.49 -7.88 -4.62
CA ASN A 229 6.50 -8.52 -3.76
C ASN A 229 5.34 -7.60 -3.38
N ILE A 230 4.22 -8.22 -3.02
CA ILE A 230 3.13 -7.56 -2.31
C ILE A 230 3.54 -7.47 -0.84
N VAL A 231 3.97 -6.29 -0.42
CA VAL A 231 4.46 -6.03 0.94
C VAL A 231 3.35 -5.80 1.94
N ALA A 232 2.16 -5.37 1.47
CA ALA A 232 1.00 -5.22 2.33
C ALA A 232 -0.33 -5.31 1.56
N SER A 233 -1.36 -5.87 2.19
CA SER A 233 -2.72 -5.91 1.66
C SER A 233 -3.73 -6.17 2.77
N ASN A 234 -4.94 -5.58 2.65
CA ASN A 234 -6.08 -5.96 3.48
C ASN A 234 -6.73 -7.29 3.04
N SER A 235 -6.25 -7.89 1.95
CA SER A 235 -6.68 -9.21 1.48
C SER A 235 -5.65 -10.27 1.83
N LYS A 236 -5.98 -11.18 2.76
CA LYS A 236 -5.11 -12.31 3.16
C LYS A 236 -4.60 -13.15 1.99
N ARG A 237 -5.35 -13.19 0.87
CA ARG A 237 -4.98 -13.97 -0.33
C ARG A 237 -3.85 -13.35 -1.15
N LEU A 238 -3.59 -12.06 -0.96
CA LEU A 238 -2.60 -11.33 -1.76
C LEU A 238 -1.28 -11.13 -1.02
N ARG A 239 -1.27 -11.28 0.30
CA ARG A 239 -0.08 -11.06 1.12
C ARG A 239 1.02 -12.04 0.79
N GLY A 240 2.24 -11.53 0.67
CA GLY A 240 3.42 -12.33 0.39
C GLY A 240 3.50 -12.90 -1.02
N LEU A 241 2.55 -12.58 -1.90
CA LEU A 241 2.65 -12.94 -3.31
C LEU A 241 3.62 -11.99 -4.04
N LYS A 242 4.17 -12.47 -5.15
CA LYS A 242 4.97 -11.63 -6.04
C LYS A 242 4.13 -10.56 -6.72
N THR A 243 4.70 -9.40 -6.99
CA THR A 243 4.06 -8.27 -7.67
C THR A 243 3.48 -8.67 -9.03
N GLU A 244 4.18 -9.54 -9.79
CA GLU A 244 3.66 -10.10 -11.05
C GLU A 244 2.32 -10.84 -10.89
N MET A 245 2.11 -11.51 -9.75
CA MET A 245 0.84 -12.20 -9.48
C MET A 245 -0.30 -11.21 -9.27
N CYS A 246 -0.03 -10.07 -8.62
CA CYS A 246 -1.01 -8.99 -8.50
C CYS A 246 -1.43 -8.50 -9.90
N TYR A 247 -0.46 -8.26 -10.77
CA TYR A 247 -0.73 -7.78 -12.13
C TYR A 247 -1.55 -8.79 -12.94
N LYS A 248 -1.26 -10.07 -12.82
CA LYS A 248 -2.08 -11.14 -13.45
C LYS A 248 -3.49 -11.21 -12.87
N ILE A 249 -3.64 -11.16 -11.53
CA ILE A 249 -4.94 -11.26 -10.85
C ILE A 249 -5.87 -10.11 -11.25
N PHE A 250 -5.34 -8.89 -11.40
CA PHE A 250 -6.12 -7.69 -11.72
C PHE A 250 -6.02 -7.30 -13.19
N ASN A 251 -5.29 -8.05 -14.02
CA ASN A 251 -5.01 -7.74 -15.43
C ASN A 251 -4.47 -6.31 -15.59
N ILE A 252 -3.40 -6.02 -14.82
CA ILE A 252 -2.73 -4.73 -14.81
C ILE A 252 -1.60 -4.79 -15.83
N ASP A 253 -1.63 -3.93 -16.84
CA ASP A 253 -0.49 -3.72 -17.74
C ASP A 253 0.53 -2.77 -17.10
N ASN A 254 1.82 -2.98 -17.37
CA ASN A 254 2.91 -2.15 -16.83
C ASN A 254 2.83 -0.65 -17.24
N LEU A 255 1.94 -0.30 -18.16
CA LEU A 255 1.71 1.05 -18.70
C LEU A 255 0.52 1.77 -18.06
N ILE A 256 0.01 1.30 -16.90
CA ILE A 256 -1.12 1.95 -16.24
C ILE A 256 -0.73 3.37 -15.87
N GLU A 257 -1.52 4.33 -16.34
CA GLU A 257 -1.47 5.70 -15.87
C GLU A 257 -1.85 5.74 -14.39
N LEU A 258 -0.85 5.89 -13.54
CA LEU A 258 -1.03 6.14 -12.11
C LEU A 258 -1.83 7.45 -11.94
N ASP A 259 -2.50 7.58 -10.79
CA ASP A 259 -3.30 8.75 -10.41
C ASP A 259 -4.60 8.99 -11.19
N LYS A 260 -5.00 8.08 -12.08
CA LYS A 260 -6.30 8.09 -12.74
C LYS A 260 -7.17 6.90 -12.31
N MET A 261 -8.48 7.08 -12.43
CA MET A 261 -9.42 5.98 -12.26
C MET A 261 -9.28 5.03 -13.45
N ILE A 262 -8.96 3.78 -13.16
CA ILE A 262 -8.81 2.69 -14.14
C ILE A 262 -9.94 1.68 -14.01
N LYS A 263 -10.32 1.09 -15.15
CA LYS A 263 -11.24 -0.03 -15.22
C LYS A 263 -10.44 -1.26 -15.63
N LEU A 264 -10.45 -2.28 -14.79
CA LEU A 264 -9.73 -3.53 -14.99
C LEU A 264 -10.74 -4.66 -15.23
N ASN A 265 -10.59 -5.38 -16.31
CA ASN A 265 -11.42 -6.54 -16.63
C ASN A 265 -10.59 -7.81 -16.43
N THR A 266 -10.98 -8.60 -15.44
CA THR A 266 -10.46 -9.96 -15.23
C THR A 266 -11.43 -10.97 -15.85
N GLU A 267 -11.04 -12.25 -15.98
CA GLU A 267 -11.87 -13.28 -16.58
C GLU A 267 -13.32 -13.36 -16.04
N ASN A 268 -13.50 -13.08 -14.74
CA ASN A 268 -14.79 -13.25 -14.08
C ASN A 268 -15.33 -11.98 -13.39
N LYS A 269 -14.59 -10.88 -13.38
CA LYS A 269 -14.95 -9.68 -12.60
C LYS A 269 -14.39 -8.42 -13.23
N THR A 270 -15.15 -7.35 -13.13
CA THR A 270 -14.69 -6.00 -13.44
C THR A 270 -14.36 -5.28 -12.12
N TRP A 271 -13.23 -4.59 -12.10
CA TRP A 271 -12.76 -3.77 -10.99
C TRP A 271 -12.59 -2.33 -11.43
N TYR A 272 -12.84 -1.43 -10.52
CA TYR A 272 -12.55 -0.01 -10.68
C TYR A 272 -11.57 0.38 -9.61
N GLY A 273 -10.54 1.15 -9.95
CA GLY A 273 -9.52 1.49 -8.96
C GLY A 273 -8.63 2.62 -9.39
N ARG A 274 -7.67 2.90 -8.54
CA ARG A 274 -6.64 3.90 -8.75
C ARG A 274 -5.33 3.33 -8.22
N GLY A 275 -4.24 3.62 -8.92
CA GLY A 275 -2.89 3.40 -8.44
C GLY A 275 -2.18 4.73 -8.19
N SER A 276 -1.13 4.71 -7.38
CA SER A 276 -0.18 5.80 -7.17
C SER A 276 1.19 5.22 -6.82
N GLU A 277 2.24 6.00 -6.98
CA GLU A 277 3.58 5.67 -6.53
C GLU A 277 3.94 6.56 -5.34
N ILE A 278 4.37 5.92 -4.24
CA ILE A 278 4.64 6.57 -2.95
C ILE A 278 5.93 5.99 -2.39
N ASN A 279 7.00 6.79 -2.33
CA ASN A 279 8.29 6.40 -1.74
C ASN A 279 8.86 5.07 -2.29
N GLY A 280 8.71 4.82 -3.59
CA GLY A 280 9.16 3.59 -4.23
C GLY A 280 8.17 2.42 -4.15
N TYR A 281 7.07 2.56 -3.40
CA TYR A 281 5.98 1.59 -3.40
C TYR A 281 4.94 1.94 -4.46
N ARG A 282 4.42 0.93 -5.16
CA ARG A 282 3.21 1.07 -5.97
C ARG A 282 1.99 0.68 -5.13
N VAL A 283 1.07 1.60 -5.02
CA VAL A 283 -0.10 1.47 -4.14
C VAL A 283 -1.36 1.45 -4.99
N PHE A 284 -2.25 0.50 -4.73
CA PHE A 284 -3.51 0.34 -5.47
C PHE A 284 -4.69 0.24 -4.52
N ALA A 285 -5.81 0.82 -4.95
CA ALA A 285 -7.11 0.65 -4.30
C ALA A 285 -8.12 0.18 -5.34
N PHE A 286 -8.66 -1.02 -5.19
CA PHE A 286 -9.59 -1.67 -6.12
C PHE A 286 -10.97 -1.88 -5.51
N PHE A 287 -12.01 -1.62 -6.31
CA PHE A 287 -13.42 -1.76 -5.94
C PHE A 287 -14.14 -2.64 -6.96
N ASN A 288 -14.86 -3.65 -6.47
CA ASN A 288 -15.60 -4.55 -7.34
C ASN A 288 -16.80 -3.82 -7.98
N GLU A 289 -17.02 -4.02 -9.30
CA GLU A 289 -18.12 -3.41 -10.05
C GLU A 289 -19.49 -3.61 -9.39
N LYS A 290 -19.72 -4.80 -8.80
CA LYS A 290 -20.98 -5.08 -8.08
C LYS A 290 -21.21 -4.14 -6.90
N LYS A 291 -20.16 -3.67 -6.26
CA LYS A 291 -20.24 -2.72 -5.13
C LYS A 291 -20.25 -1.27 -5.61
N VAL A 292 -19.50 -0.96 -6.65
CA VAL A 292 -19.49 0.36 -7.27
C VAL A 292 -20.90 0.77 -7.72
N PHE A 293 -21.63 -0.12 -8.40
CA PHE A 293 -22.96 0.15 -8.96
C PHE A 293 -24.11 -0.49 -8.15
N GLU A 294 -23.93 -0.75 -6.88
CA GLU A 294 -24.96 -1.33 -6.03
C GLU A 294 -26.20 -0.44 -5.95
N THR A 295 -26.02 0.86 -5.74
CA THR A 295 -27.12 1.84 -5.67
C THR A 295 -27.88 1.93 -6.98
N ARG A 296 -27.17 2.02 -8.11
CA ARG A 296 -27.77 2.02 -9.46
C ARG A 296 -28.67 0.79 -9.68
N ARG A 297 -28.17 -0.40 -9.33
CA ARG A 297 -28.93 -1.65 -9.51
C ARG A 297 -30.22 -1.67 -8.68
N ILE A 298 -30.13 -1.23 -7.44
CA ILE A 298 -31.29 -1.16 -6.52
C ILE A 298 -32.34 -0.18 -7.07
N VAL A 299 -31.92 1.04 -7.43
CA VAL A 299 -32.84 2.07 -7.93
C VAL A 299 -33.52 1.61 -9.21
N ILE A 300 -32.76 1.12 -10.20
CA ILE A 300 -33.34 0.63 -11.46
C ILE A 300 -34.31 -0.52 -11.22
N PHE A 301 -33.98 -1.44 -10.32
CA PHE A 301 -34.90 -2.54 -9.98
C PHE A 301 -36.24 -2.00 -9.45
N TYR A 302 -36.21 -1.03 -8.52
CA TYR A 302 -37.46 -0.45 -7.99
C TYR A 302 -38.20 0.35 -9.06
N SER A 303 -37.51 1.12 -9.92
CA SER A 303 -38.13 1.83 -11.03
C SER A 303 -38.83 0.88 -11.99
N LEU A 304 -38.25 -0.29 -12.28
CA LEU A 304 -38.88 -1.33 -13.10
C LEU A 304 -40.12 -1.92 -12.42
N VAL A 305 -40.03 -2.21 -11.12
CA VAL A 305 -41.18 -2.75 -10.38
C VAL A 305 -42.35 -1.75 -10.37
N ILE A 306 -42.07 -0.48 -10.08
CA ILE A 306 -43.09 0.58 -10.10
C ILE A 306 -43.71 0.69 -11.50
N PHE A 307 -42.87 0.70 -12.53
CA PHE A 307 -43.32 0.75 -13.91
C PHE A 307 -44.28 -0.41 -14.25
N LEU A 308 -43.93 -1.64 -13.87
CA LEU A 308 -44.78 -2.81 -14.07
C LEU A 308 -46.11 -2.72 -13.28
N LEU A 309 -46.10 -2.23 -12.05
CA LEU A 309 -47.30 -2.06 -11.23
C LEU A 309 -48.26 -1.04 -11.82
N ILE A 310 -47.76 0.06 -12.38
CA ILE A 310 -48.60 1.07 -13.08
C ILE A 310 -49.29 0.45 -14.29
N PHE A 311 -48.62 -0.42 -15.04
CA PHE A 311 -49.23 -1.10 -16.16
C PHE A 311 -50.24 -2.16 -15.75
N TYR A 312 -49.96 -2.95 -14.72
CA TYR A 312 -50.87 -3.97 -14.21
C TYR A 312 -52.17 -3.40 -13.66
N HIS A 313 -52.12 -2.20 -13.08
CA HIS A 313 -53.30 -1.56 -12.47
C HIS A 313 -54.18 -0.79 -13.49
N ASN A 314 -53.67 -0.52 -14.70
CA ASN A 314 -54.42 0.19 -15.77
C ASN A 314 -55.03 -0.72 -16.84
N ASP A 315 -54.88 -2.06 -16.73
CA ASP A 315 -55.64 -3.06 -17.49
C ASP A 315 -56.92 -3.42 -16.78
#